data_33d3703bedb790abc64edd6c58b70a0d
#
_entry.id   33d3703bedb790abc64edd6c58b70a0d
#
_cell.length_a   1.000
_cell.length_b   1.000
_cell.length_c   1.000
_cell.angle_alpha   90.00
_cell.angle_beta   90.00
_cell.angle_gamma   90.00
#
_symmetry.space_group_name_H-M   'P 1'
#
loop_
_entity.id
_entity.type
_entity.pdbx_description
1 polymer ?
#
loop_
_entity_poly.entity_id
_entity_poly.type
_entity_poly.pdbx_seq_one_letter_code
_entity_poly.pdbx_strand_id
1 'polypeptide(L)'
;YFVKIPGMKEQLVDTLCDVQMAAADKTSKTGNIIVMGGKECGKTRLISGLVPAICKELNLEASKVAYVFADQINGKNIYKIFSKLAGGFLVIENANQLTQETVEMLDKAMEVNTDGLTIIVEDEKIGMRKLIAKYPKFAKKFTSMINIPVFTNDELVNFARVYTKENGYTIDQMGMLALYNLIGINQKEDS
;
A
#
# COMPACT_ATOMS: atom_id res chain seq x y z
N TYR A 1 5.65 -3.41 -13.50
CA TYR A 1 6.71 -2.55 -12.95
C TYR A 1 7.30 -3.14 -11.67
N PHE A 2 6.50 -3.25 -10.60
CA PHE A 2 6.97 -3.73 -9.29
C PHE A 2 7.41 -5.19 -9.26
N VAL A 3 6.97 -6.03 -10.17
CA VAL A 3 7.37 -7.44 -10.26
C VAL A 3 8.87 -7.61 -10.53
N LYS A 4 9.52 -6.62 -11.12
CA LYS A 4 10.96 -6.62 -11.40
C LYS A 4 11.82 -6.20 -10.21
N ILE A 5 11.21 -5.73 -9.13
CA ILE A 5 11.91 -5.34 -7.91
C ILE A 5 12.18 -6.62 -7.09
N PRO A 6 13.42 -6.86 -6.62
CA PRO A 6 13.73 -8.05 -5.82
C PRO A 6 12.82 -8.19 -4.60
N GLY A 7 12.23 -9.36 -4.41
CA GLY A 7 11.33 -9.67 -3.29
C GLY A 7 9.91 -9.14 -3.41
N MET A 8 9.61 -8.30 -4.39
CA MET A 8 8.25 -7.75 -4.57
C MET A 8 7.27 -8.73 -5.20
N LYS A 9 7.75 -9.57 -6.12
CA LYS A 9 6.90 -10.57 -6.77
C LYS A 9 6.26 -11.52 -5.76
N GLU A 10 7.04 -12.03 -4.85
CA GLU A 10 6.59 -12.95 -3.80
C GLU A 10 5.58 -12.28 -2.89
N GLN A 11 5.86 -11.06 -2.44
CA GLN A 11 4.95 -10.28 -1.60
C GLN A 11 3.61 -10.03 -2.28
N LEU A 12 3.61 -9.69 -3.58
CA LEU A 12 2.38 -9.45 -4.34
C LEU A 12 1.58 -10.73 -4.57
N VAL A 13 2.25 -11.84 -4.86
CA VAL A 13 1.60 -13.15 -5.03
C VAL A 13 0.96 -13.60 -3.72
N ASP A 14 1.68 -13.49 -2.60
CA ASP A 14 1.17 -13.85 -1.27
C ASP A 14 -0.04 -12.98 -0.90
N THR A 15 0.02 -11.67 -1.18
CA THR A 15 -1.09 -10.75 -0.96
C THR A 15 -2.33 -11.15 -1.76
N LEU A 16 -2.19 -11.47 -3.03
CA LEU A 16 -3.31 -11.91 -3.87
C LEU A 16 -3.92 -13.23 -3.37
N CYS A 17 -3.08 -14.17 -2.93
CA CYS A 17 -3.52 -15.40 -2.29
C CYS A 17 -4.34 -15.14 -1.02
N ASP A 18 -3.85 -14.30 -0.13
CA ASP A 18 -4.53 -13.96 1.13
C ASP A 18 -5.88 -13.31 0.87
N VAL A 19 -5.96 -12.39 -0.09
CA VAL A 19 -7.21 -11.74 -0.47
C VAL A 19 -8.19 -12.74 -1.08
N GLN A 20 -7.73 -13.66 -1.92
CA GLN A 20 -8.57 -14.72 -2.47
C GLN A 20 -9.14 -15.64 -1.37
N MET A 21 -8.33 -16.02 -0.40
CA MET A 21 -8.78 -16.84 0.73
C MET A 21 -9.80 -16.12 1.60
N ALA A 22 -9.68 -14.80 1.75
CA ALA A 22 -10.60 -13.96 2.52
C ALA A 22 -11.88 -13.58 1.76
N ALA A 23 -11.94 -13.79 0.46
CA ALA A 23 -13.04 -13.31 -0.41
C ALA A 23 -14.42 -13.88 -0.05
N ALA A 24 -14.48 -15.05 0.60
CA ALA A 24 -15.72 -15.67 1.06
C ALA A 24 -16.27 -15.01 2.34
N ASP A 25 -15.46 -14.28 3.08
CA ASP A 25 -15.86 -13.58 4.30
C ASP A 25 -16.46 -12.21 3.93
N LYS A 26 -17.70 -11.98 4.37
CA LYS A 26 -18.37 -10.68 4.16
C LYS A 26 -18.01 -9.62 5.19
N THR A 27 -17.14 -9.94 6.13
CA THR A 27 -16.56 -8.99 7.08
C THR A 27 -15.19 -8.52 6.60
N SER A 28 -14.60 -7.59 7.32
CA SER A 28 -13.23 -7.12 7.08
C SER A 28 -12.27 -7.61 8.17
N LYS A 29 -12.50 -8.79 8.71
CA LYS A 29 -11.63 -9.38 9.76
C LYS A 29 -10.29 -9.87 9.23
N THR A 30 -10.23 -10.22 7.95
CA THR A 30 -9.03 -10.73 7.28
C THR A 30 -8.92 -10.17 5.86
N GLY A 31 -7.80 -10.40 5.19
CA GLY A 31 -7.59 -9.97 3.80
C GLY A 31 -7.24 -8.49 3.64
N ASN A 32 -7.01 -7.77 4.74
CA ASN A 32 -6.58 -6.38 4.70
C ASN A 32 -5.06 -6.32 4.53
N ILE A 33 -4.57 -5.19 4.01
CA ILE A 33 -3.21 -5.07 3.53
C ILE A 33 -2.50 -3.90 4.22
N ILE A 34 -1.27 -4.14 4.68
CA ILE A 34 -0.35 -3.10 5.15
C ILE A 34 0.68 -2.85 4.04
N VAL A 35 0.85 -1.60 3.64
CA VAL A 35 1.92 -1.17 2.73
C VAL A 35 2.84 -0.22 3.46
N MET A 36 4.11 -0.55 3.54
CA MET A 36 5.11 0.28 4.20
C MET A 36 6.35 0.48 3.34
N GLY A 37 7.00 1.63 3.51
CA GLY A 37 8.22 2.01 2.81
C GLY A 37 8.62 3.42 3.15
N GLY A 38 9.75 3.91 2.65
CA GLY A 38 10.19 5.30 2.81
C GLY A 38 9.31 6.28 2.07
N LYS A 39 9.54 7.57 2.30
CA LYS A 39 8.90 8.63 1.51
C LYS A 39 9.20 8.41 0.03
N GLU A 40 8.23 8.72 -0.82
CA GLU A 40 8.38 8.67 -2.28
C GLU A 40 8.89 7.33 -2.84
N CYS A 41 8.83 6.24 -2.06
CA CYS A 41 9.23 4.91 -2.55
C CYS A 41 8.21 4.26 -3.51
N GLY A 42 7.13 4.96 -3.85
CA GLY A 42 6.11 4.49 -4.78
C GLY A 42 4.95 3.73 -4.15
N LYS A 43 4.70 3.90 -2.85
CA LYS A 43 3.57 3.25 -2.13
C LYS A 43 2.23 3.51 -2.80
N THR A 44 1.91 4.77 -3.09
CA THR A 44 0.64 5.15 -3.75
C THR A 44 0.54 4.52 -5.14
N ARG A 45 1.63 4.50 -5.89
CA ARG A 45 1.67 3.88 -7.22
C ARG A 45 1.51 2.36 -7.14
N LEU A 46 2.10 1.72 -6.15
CA LEU A 46 1.92 0.30 -5.89
C LEU A 46 0.44 -0.02 -5.62
N ILE A 47 -0.19 0.74 -4.73
CA ILE A 47 -1.60 0.54 -4.38
C ILE A 47 -2.50 0.78 -5.60
N SER A 48 -2.23 1.80 -6.40
CA SER A 48 -2.97 2.09 -7.64
C SER A 48 -2.90 0.94 -8.66
N GLY A 49 -1.84 0.15 -8.66
CA GLY A 49 -1.71 -1.04 -9.48
C GLY A 49 -2.29 -2.29 -8.83
N LEU A 50 -2.17 -2.41 -7.52
CA LEU A 50 -2.60 -3.57 -6.75
C LEU A 50 -4.13 -3.72 -6.72
N VAL A 51 -4.86 -2.63 -6.51
CA VAL A 51 -6.33 -2.65 -6.43
C VAL A 51 -6.97 -3.19 -7.70
N PRO A 52 -6.62 -2.72 -8.92
CA PRO A 52 -7.14 -3.31 -10.15
C PRO A 52 -6.77 -4.78 -10.33
N ALA A 53 -5.58 -5.19 -9.90
CA ALA A 53 -5.14 -6.59 -9.97
C ALA A 53 -6.00 -7.49 -9.09
N ILE A 54 -6.30 -7.08 -7.86
CA ILE A 54 -7.20 -7.79 -6.94
C ILE A 54 -8.60 -7.90 -7.55
N CYS A 55 -9.13 -6.80 -8.10
CA CYS A 55 -10.45 -6.79 -8.73
C CYS A 55 -10.53 -7.77 -9.90
N LYS A 56 -9.49 -7.84 -10.72
CA LYS A 56 -9.41 -8.78 -11.83
C LYS A 56 -9.41 -10.24 -11.37
N GLU A 57 -8.62 -10.56 -10.35
CA GLU A 57 -8.54 -11.92 -9.80
C GLU A 57 -9.86 -12.38 -9.17
N LEU A 58 -10.58 -11.48 -8.53
CA LEU A 58 -11.84 -11.77 -7.85
C LEU A 58 -13.07 -11.52 -8.72
N ASN A 59 -12.92 -11.15 -9.98
CA ASN A 59 -14.00 -10.75 -10.89
C ASN A 59 -14.91 -9.65 -10.29
N LEU A 60 -14.31 -8.69 -9.59
CA LEU A 60 -14.99 -7.56 -8.99
C LEU A 60 -14.91 -6.32 -9.88
N GLU A 61 -15.93 -5.47 -9.79
CA GLU A 61 -15.87 -4.14 -10.40
C GLU A 61 -15.03 -3.20 -9.52
N ALA A 62 -14.02 -2.54 -10.10
CA ALA A 62 -13.14 -1.59 -9.41
C ALA A 62 -13.80 -0.23 -9.16
N SER A 63 -15.12 -0.18 -8.95
CA SER A 63 -15.90 1.06 -8.92
C SER A 63 -15.91 1.78 -7.57
N LYS A 64 -15.57 1.09 -6.48
CA LYS A 64 -15.66 1.63 -5.11
C LYS A 64 -14.31 1.62 -4.43
N VAL A 65 -13.52 2.64 -4.72
CA VAL A 65 -12.21 2.85 -4.07
C VAL A 65 -12.17 4.26 -3.53
N ALA A 66 -11.82 4.41 -2.25
CA ALA A 66 -11.57 5.71 -1.64
C ALA A 66 -10.14 5.79 -1.12
N TYR A 67 -9.47 6.90 -1.42
CA TYR A 67 -8.14 7.23 -0.90
C TYR A 67 -8.30 8.39 0.08
N VAL A 68 -7.94 8.19 1.33
CA VAL A 68 -8.04 9.21 2.38
C VAL A 68 -6.77 9.26 3.21
N PHE A 69 -6.42 10.44 3.70
CA PHE A 69 -5.39 10.56 4.73
C PHE A 69 -6.00 10.28 6.12
N ALA A 70 -5.18 9.78 7.04
CA ALA A 70 -5.63 9.46 8.39
C ALA A 70 -6.25 10.66 9.12
N ASP A 71 -5.69 11.85 8.95
CA ASP A 71 -6.22 13.09 9.53
C ASP A 71 -7.59 13.48 8.98
N GLN A 72 -7.90 13.09 7.75
CA GLN A 72 -9.21 13.34 7.12
C GLN A 72 -10.30 12.41 7.64
N ILE A 73 -9.96 11.20 8.04
CA ILE A 73 -10.91 10.20 8.53
C ILE A 73 -11.11 10.26 10.05
N ASN A 74 -10.16 10.84 10.79
CA ASN A 74 -10.28 11.02 12.23
C ASN A 74 -11.53 11.82 12.58
N GLY A 75 -12.29 11.33 13.56
CA GLY A 75 -13.53 11.97 14.02
C GLY A 75 -14.72 11.83 13.07
N LYS A 76 -14.58 11.12 11.97
CA LYS A 76 -15.68 10.85 11.03
C LYS A 76 -16.48 9.61 11.45
N ASN A 77 -17.70 9.50 10.92
CA ASN A 77 -18.52 8.31 11.12
C ASN A 77 -18.02 7.17 10.20
N ILE A 78 -17.26 6.26 10.79
CA ILE A 78 -16.65 5.11 10.06
C ILE A 78 -17.71 4.19 9.47
N TYR A 79 -18.78 3.90 10.19
CA TYR A 79 -19.86 3.03 9.69
C TYR A 79 -20.51 3.57 8.43
N LYS A 80 -20.69 4.91 8.36
CA LYS A 80 -21.22 5.55 7.18
C LYS A 80 -20.28 5.46 5.98
N ILE A 81 -18.98 5.62 6.23
CA ILE A 81 -17.94 5.45 5.19
C ILE A 81 -17.92 4.01 4.68
N PHE A 82 -17.95 3.04 5.57
CA PHE A 82 -17.97 1.61 5.22
C PHE A 82 -19.22 1.24 4.42
N SER A 83 -20.39 1.77 4.79
CA SER A 83 -21.62 1.54 4.04
C SER A 83 -21.54 2.02 2.59
N LYS A 84 -20.90 3.16 2.36
CA LYS A 84 -20.70 3.71 1.01
C LYS A 84 -19.70 2.89 0.19
N LEU A 85 -18.75 2.25 0.83
CA LEU A 85 -17.66 1.49 0.21
C LEU A 85 -17.87 -0.02 0.28
N ALA A 86 -19.03 -0.48 0.72
CA ALA A 86 -19.31 -1.90 0.88
C ALA A 86 -18.90 -2.71 -0.36
N GLY A 87 -18.10 -3.76 -0.16
CA GLY A 87 -17.55 -4.59 -1.23
C GLY A 87 -16.39 -3.98 -2.02
N GLY A 88 -15.93 -2.78 -1.66
CA GLY A 88 -14.85 -2.07 -2.33
C GLY A 88 -13.54 -2.02 -1.53
N PHE A 89 -12.86 -0.89 -1.65
CA PHE A 89 -11.56 -0.66 -1.03
C PHE A 89 -11.49 0.69 -0.32
N LEU A 90 -10.92 0.71 0.86
CA LEU A 90 -10.57 1.93 1.59
C LEU A 90 -9.05 1.98 1.79
N VAL A 91 -8.41 2.97 1.22
CA VAL A 91 -6.97 3.20 1.37
C VAL A 91 -6.76 4.36 2.34
N ILE A 92 -6.07 4.10 3.45
CA ILE A 92 -5.75 5.09 4.47
C ILE A 92 -4.25 5.38 4.41
N GLU A 93 -3.90 6.60 4.01
CA GLU A 93 -2.52 7.07 3.92
C GLU A 93 -2.10 7.73 5.24
N ASN A 94 -0.82 7.66 5.58
CA ASN A 94 -0.25 8.16 6.84
C ASN A 94 -0.94 7.56 8.08
N ALA A 95 -1.11 6.26 8.10
CA ALA A 95 -1.92 5.53 9.07
C ALA A 95 -1.49 5.73 10.53
N ASN A 96 -0.22 6.10 10.80
CA ASN A 96 0.23 6.39 12.16
C ASN A 96 -0.45 7.62 12.80
N GLN A 97 -1.08 8.46 11.98
CA GLN A 97 -1.82 9.65 12.42
C GLN A 97 -3.26 9.35 12.83
N LEU A 98 -3.71 8.09 12.71
CA LEU A 98 -5.01 7.68 13.22
C LEU A 98 -5.09 7.87 14.74
N THR A 99 -6.17 8.48 15.20
CA THR A 99 -6.44 8.60 16.64
C THR A 99 -6.89 7.26 17.22
N GLN A 100 -6.73 7.08 18.53
CA GLN A 100 -7.18 5.87 19.22
C GLN A 100 -8.69 5.64 19.00
N GLU A 101 -9.50 6.66 19.11
CA GLU A 101 -10.95 6.58 18.88
C GLU A 101 -11.29 6.09 17.48
N THR A 102 -10.59 6.64 16.47
CA THR A 102 -10.79 6.23 15.08
C THR A 102 -10.37 4.78 14.85
N VAL A 103 -9.24 4.35 15.42
CA VAL A 103 -8.80 2.95 15.32
C VAL A 103 -9.79 2.00 15.99
N GLU A 104 -10.32 2.35 17.15
CA GLU A 104 -11.35 1.54 17.83
C GLU A 104 -12.63 1.44 17.01
N MET A 105 -13.07 2.51 16.38
CA MET A 105 -14.23 2.51 15.48
C MET A 105 -13.97 1.66 14.22
N LEU A 106 -12.78 1.78 13.62
CA LEU A 106 -12.37 0.95 12.48
C LEU A 106 -12.38 -0.53 12.87
N ASP A 107 -11.79 -0.88 13.99
CA ASP A 107 -11.71 -2.26 14.47
C ASP A 107 -13.10 -2.88 14.66
N LYS A 108 -14.01 -2.15 15.26
CA LYS A 108 -15.41 -2.60 15.44
C LYS A 108 -16.16 -2.70 14.11
N ALA A 109 -16.02 -1.71 13.24
CA ALA A 109 -16.69 -1.68 11.94
C ALA A 109 -16.21 -2.80 11.01
N MET A 110 -14.95 -3.22 11.13
CA MET A 110 -14.39 -4.33 10.37
C MET A 110 -14.93 -5.70 10.79
N GLU A 111 -15.49 -5.82 12.00
CA GLU A 111 -16.05 -7.06 12.52
C GLU A 111 -17.48 -7.34 12.09
N VAL A 112 -18.18 -6.34 11.58
CA VAL A 112 -19.56 -6.50 11.07
C VAL A 112 -19.55 -6.75 9.56
N ASN A 113 -20.73 -6.96 8.98
CA ASN A 113 -20.86 -7.18 7.55
C ASN A 113 -20.48 -5.89 6.77
N THR A 114 -19.42 -5.97 5.99
CA THR A 114 -18.91 -4.91 5.12
C THR A 114 -18.98 -5.29 3.64
N ASP A 115 -19.66 -6.39 3.31
CA ASP A 115 -19.66 -7.02 1.98
C ASP A 115 -18.24 -7.32 1.44
N GLY A 116 -17.32 -7.62 2.36
CA GLY A 116 -15.93 -7.92 2.00
C GLY A 116 -15.08 -6.68 1.67
N LEU A 117 -15.41 -5.53 2.23
CA LEU A 117 -14.58 -4.32 2.11
C LEU A 117 -13.13 -4.61 2.53
N THR A 118 -12.19 -4.30 1.66
CA THR A 118 -10.76 -4.45 1.93
C THR A 118 -10.17 -3.12 2.39
N ILE A 119 -9.46 -3.13 3.52
CA ILE A 119 -8.78 -1.97 4.06
C ILE A 119 -7.29 -2.08 3.73
N ILE A 120 -6.74 -1.01 3.16
CA ILE A 120 -5.31 -0.89 2.88
C ILE A 120 -4.80 0.30 3.68
N VAL A 121 -3.83 0.06 4.57
CA VAL A 121 -3.16 1.13 5.32
C VAL A 121 -1.75 1.31 4.79
N GLU A 122 -1.34 2.56 4.68
CA GLU A 122 -0.05 2.95 4.12
C GLU A 122 0.65 3.91 5.07
N ASP A 123 1.93 3.68 5.32
CA ASP A 123 2.79 4.59 6.07
C ASP A 123 4.28 4.27 5.83
N GLU A 124 5.14 5.11 6.38
CA GLU A 124 6.55 4.81 6.51
C GLU A 124 6.77 3.66 7.52
N LYS A 125 7.88 2.96 7.37
CA LYS A 125 8.21 1.78 8.16
C LYS A 125 8.16 2.04 9.67
N ILE A 126 8.72 3.17 10.13
CA ILE A 126 8.73 3.55 11.55
C ILE A 126 7.32 3.85 12.04
N GLY A 127 6.55 4.63 11.29
CA GLY A 127 5.16 4.96 11.61
C GLY A 127 4.27 3.73 11.68
N MET A 128 4.43 2.82 10.72
CA MET A 128 3.66 1.57 10.69
C MET A 128 3.99 0.65 11.87
N ARG A 129 5.26 0.54 12.23
CA ARG A 129 5.67 -0.23 13.42
C ARG A 129 5.07 0.32 14.71
N LYS A 130 4.99 1.64 14.85
CA LYS A 130 4.33 2.30 15.99
C LYS A 130 2.84 1.97 16.03
N LEU A 131 2.17 2.02 14.90
CA LEU A 131 0.74 1.69 14.78
C LEU A 131 0.48 0.24 15.19
N ILE A 132 1.25 -0.71 14.68
CA ILE A 132 1.12 -2.14 14.97
C ILE A 132 1.37 -2.41 16.45
N ALA A 133 2.39 -1.80 17.05
CA ALA A 133 2.72 -1.97 18.46
C ALA A 133 1.65 -1.38 19.38
N LYS A 134 1.05 -0.25 19.00
CA LYS A 134 0.04 0.45 19.78
C LYS A 134 -1.35 -0.22 19.70
N TYR A 135 -1.69 -0.80 18.55
CA TYR A 135 -3.00 -1.39 18.29
C TYR A 135 -2.88 -2.83 17.74
N PRO A 136 -2.42 -3.80 18.56
CA PRO A 136 -2.16 -5.15 18.07
C PRO A 136 -3.42 -5.89 17.61
N LYS A 137 -4.57 -5.64 18.23
CA LYS A 137 -5.85 -6.23 17.82
C LYS A 137 -6.27 -5.76 16.44
N PHE A 138 -6.14 -4.47 16.16
CA PHE A 138 -6.40 -3.89 14.85
C PHE A 138 -5.42 -4.44 13.80
N ALA A 139 -4.13 -4.52 14.13
CA ALA A 139 -3.10 -5.02 13.25
C ALA A 139 -3.29 -6.48 12.84
N LYS A 140 -3.85 -7.32 13.70
CA LYS A 140 -4.14 -8.73 13.39
C LYS A 140 -5.13 -8.94 12.25
N LYS A 141 -5.95 -7.96 11.95
CA LYS A 141 -6.89 -8.00 10.82
C LYS A 141 -6.21 -7.78 9.46
N PHE A 142 -4.96 -7.32 9.47
CA PHE A 142 -4.14 -7.12 8.28
C PHE A 142 -3.27 -8.36 8.08
N THR A 143 -3.72 -9.25 7.20
CA THR A 143 -3.09 -10.55 6.95
C THR A 143 -1.95 -10.48 5.95
N SER A 144 -1.87 -9.41 5.17
CA SER A 144 -0.83 -9.18 4.18
C SER A 144 -0.02 -7.94 4.50
N MET A 145 1.30 -8.03 4.34
CA MET A 145 2.22 -6.93 4.55
C MET A 145 3.16 -6.80 3.35
N ILE A 146 3.12 -5.65 2.70
CA ILE A 146 4.01 -5.33 1.61
C ILE A 146 5.02 -4.30 2.10
N ASN A 147 6.29 -4.67 2.08
CA ASN A 147 7.40 -3.82 2.45
C ASN A 147 8.18 -3.43 1.19
N ILE A 148 8.10 -2.15 0.82
CA ILE A 148 8.85 -1.62 -0.32
C ILE A 148 10.25 -1.31 0.14
N PRO A 149 11.30 -1.96 -0.42
CA PRO A 149 12.67 -1.76 0.02
C PRO A 149 13.17 -0.37 -0.34
N VAL A 150 14.10 0.14 0.47
CA VAL A 150 14.87 1.35 0.13
C VAL A 150 15.95 0.95 -0.87
N PHE A 151 16.01 1.64 -2.00
CA PHE A 151 17.02 1.38 -3.03
C PHE A 151 18.26 2.23 -2.81
N THR A 152 19.43 1.64 -3.08
CA THR A 152 20.66 2.40 -3.23
C THR A 152 20.64 3.19 -4.55
N ASN A 153 21.51 4.21 -4.65
CA ASN A 153 21.64 4.97 -5.90
C ASN A 153 22.03 4.08 -7.08
N ASP A 154 22.89 3.09 -6.85
CA ASP A 154 23.30 2.12 -7.88
C ASP A 154 22.14 1.26 -8.36
N GLU A 155 21.29 0.79 -7.46
CA GLU A 155 20.11 0.01 -7.80
C GLU A 155 19.10 0.82 -8.60
N LEU A 156 18.86 2.09 -8.23
CA LEU A 156 17.97 2.99 -8.95
C LEU A 156 18.51 3.32 -10.36
N VAL A 157 19.80 3.55 -10.48
CA VAL A 157 20.46 3.80 -11.78
C VAL A 157 20.38 2.57 -12.68
N ASN A 158 20.68 1.39 -12.16
CA ASN A 158 20.53 0.13 -12.90
C ASN A 158 19.09 -0.10 -13.35
N PHE A 159 18.14 0.17 -12.49
CA PHE A 159 16.72 0.04 -12.80
C PHE A 159 16.32 0.97 -13.96
N ALA A 160 16.74 2.25 -13.91
CA ALA A 160 16.50 3.21 -14.98
C ALA A 160 17.13 2.77 -16.30
N ARG A 161 18.35 2.23 -16.26
CA ARG A 161 19.06 1.70 -17.43
C ARG A 161 18.30 0.54 -18.07
N VAL A 162 17.85 -0.42 -17.29
CA VAL A 162 17.06 -1.57 -17.78
C VAL A 162 15.74 -1.10 -18.36
N TYR A 163 15.04 -0.21 -17.69
CA TYR A 163 13.77 0.34 -18.14
C TYR A 163 13.89 1.06 -19.48
N THR A 164 14.90 1.93 -19.63
CA THR A 164 15.13 2.67 -20.88
C THR A 164 15.50 1.74 -22.02
N LYS A 165 16.32 0.74 -21.76
CA LYS A 165 16.71 -0.28 -22.76
C LYS A 165 15.50 -1.09 -23.25
N GLU A 166 14.62 -1.51 -22.34
CA GLU A 166 13.41 -2.26 -22.69
C GLU A 166 12.41 -1.42 -23.50
N ASN A 167 12.41 -0.10 -23.32
CA ASN A 167 11.56 0.82 -24.07
C ASN A 167 12.24 1.44 -25.31
N GLY A 168 13.38 0.91 -25.74
CA GLY A 168 14.10 1.34 -26.93
C GLY A 168 14.91 2.63 -26.77
N TYR A 169 15.14 3.07 -25.54
CA TYR A 169 15.98 4.24 -25.25
C TYR A 169 17.36 3.81 -24.78
N THR A 170 18.36 4.64 -25.06
CA THR A 170 19.72 4.50 -24.52
C THR A 170 20.10 5.73 -23.74
N ILE A 171 20.77 5.51 -22.61
CA ILE A 171 21.32 6.61 -21.80
C ILE A 171 22.83 6.60 -21.99
N ASP A 172 23.42 7.71 -22.47
CA ASP A 172 24.86 7.88 -22.57
C ASP A 172 25.53 8.10 -21.20
N GLN A 173 26.88 8.15 -21.19
CA GLN A 173 27.61 8.32 -19.92
C GLN A 173 27.26 9.65 -19.22
N MET A 174 27.07 10.72 -19.96
CA MET A 174 26.70 12.02 -19.38
C MET A 174 25.29 11.99 -18.79
N GLY A 175 24.36 11.39 -19.48
CA GLY A 175 22.99 11.16 -18.99
C GLY A 175 22.96 10.28 -17.74
N MET A 176 23.80 9.25 -17.67
CA MET A 176 23.93 8.40 -16.49
C MET A 176 24.49 9.16 -15.28
N LEU A 177 25.48 10.02 -15.49
CA LEU A 177 26.05 10.85 -14.44
C LEU A 177 25.03 11.86 -13.91
N ALA A 178 24.28 12.50 -14.79
CA ALA A 178 23.21 13.43 -14.41
C ALA A 178 22.11 12.72 -13.62
N LEU A 179 21.70 11.53 -14.04
CA LEU A 179 20.71 10.70 -13.33
C LEU A 179 21.21 10.30 -11.94
N TYR A 180 22.48 9.91 -11.83
CA TYR A 180 23.12 9.55 -10.56
C TYR A 180 23.09 10.72 -9.57
N ASN A 181 23.44 11.91 -10.03
CA ASN A 181 23.44 13.12 -9.21
C ASN A 181 22.02 13.49 -8.76
N LEU A 182 21.04 13.40 -9.65
CA LEU A 182 19.64 13.70 -9.34
C LEU A 182 19.07 12.75 -8.28
N ILE A 183 19.31 11.45 -8.40
CA ILE A 183 18.90 10.45 -7.43
C ILE A 183 19.58 10.70 -6.08
N GLY A 184 20.87 11.02 -6.08
CA GLY A 184 21.62 11.32 -4.87
C GLY A 184 21.11 12.56 -4.11
N ILE A 185 20.68 13.59 -4.82
CA ILE A 185 20.07 14.79 -4.23
C ILE A 185 18.72 14.44 -3.60
N ASN A 186 17.85 13.76 -4.32
CA ASN A 186 16.53 13.40 -3.83
C ASN A 186 16.58 12.49 -2.59
N GLN A 187 17.54 11.56 -2.53
CA GLN A 187 17.71 10.69 -1.35
C GLN A 187 18.22 11.42 -0.11
N LYS A 188 18.98 12.51 -0.29
CA LYS A 188 19.47 13.33 0.84
C LYS A 188 18.38 14.19 1.47
N GLU A 189 17.37 14.55 0.73
CA GLU A 189 16.22 15.30 1.24
C GLU A 189 15.29 14.42 2.09
N ASP A 190 15.35 13.09 1.91
CA ASP A 190 14.50 12.11 2.59
C ASP A 190 15.16 11.44 3.81
N SER A 191 16.39 11.82 4.19
CA SER A 191 17.15 11.20 5.29
C SER A 191 17.15 12.02 6.59
#